data_1c4e18f9c7d513eb136f58082af5f34d
#
_entry.id   1c4e18f9c7d513eb136f58082af5f34d
#
_cell.length_a   1.000
_cell.length_b   1.000
_cell.length_c   1.000
_cell.angle_alpha   90.00
_cell.angle_beta   90.00
_cell.angle_gamma   90.00
#
_symmetry.space_group_name_H-M   'P 1'
#
loop_
_entity.id
_entity.type
_entity.pdbx_description
1 polymer ?
#
loop_
_entity_poly.entity_id
_entity_poly.type
_entity_poly.pdbx_seq_one_letter_code
_entity_poly.pdbx_strand_id
1 'polypeptide(L)'
;LGGALADLNVIRTRAHIPALSAGDMKPGKTMLEYVLEERRKELAFEGHRRFDIFRNGLTMNRTYPGTHDRGAATSVRLTISADDPAVIEFIPQREIDSYPGVLEQNP
;
A
#
# COMPACT_ATOMS: atom_id res chain seq x y z
N LEU A 1 22.03 -5.35 -4.84
CA LEU A 1 21.65 -5.65 -3.43
C LEU A 1 22.36 -4.71 -2.43
N GLY A 2 23.67 -4.45 -2.57
CA GLY A 2 24.43 -3.64 -1.61
C GLY A 2 23.93 -2.21 -1.45
N GLY A 3 23.59 -1.51 -2.53
CA GLY A 3 23.09 -0.12 -2.48
C GLY A 3 21.76 0.00 -1.74
N ALA A 4 20.77 -0.82 -2.12
CA ALA A 4 19.45 -0.78 -1.48
C ALA A 4 19.48 -1.12 0.02
N LEU A 5 20.37 -2.04 0.43
CA LEU A 5 20.56 -2.37 1.83
C LEU A 5 21.25 -1.22 2.60
N ALA A 6 22.21 -0.54 1.96
CA ALA A 6 22.86 0.62 2.54
C ALA A 6 21.84 1.77 2.75
N ASP A 7 21.02 2.09 1.74
CA ASP A 7 19.99 3.12 1.84
C ASP A 7 18.95 2.80 2.93
N LEU A 8 18.52 1.53 3.01
CA LEU A 8 17.59 1.07 4.04
C LEU A 8 18.21 1.23 5.44
N ASN A 9 19.48 0.95 5.59
CA ASN A 9 20.19 1.08 6.86
C ASN A 9 20.39 2.54 7.28
N VAL A 10 20.45 3.50 6.37
CA VAL A 10 20.46 4.93 6.72
C VAL A 10 19.19 5.30 7.50
N ILE A 11 18.02 4.85 7.01
CA ILE A 11 16.72 5.10 7.67
C ILE A 11 16.68 4.41 9.03
N ARG A 12 17.08 3.15 9.10
CA ARG A 12 17.10 2.37 10.34
C ARG A 12 18.01 2.98 11.40
N THR A 13 19.21 3.41 11.01
CA THR A 13 20.16 4.07 11.91
C THR A 13 19.58 5.38 12.46
N ARG A 14 18.95 6.19 11.61
CA ARG A 14 18.25 7.41 12.03
C ARG A 14 17.13 7.13 13.05
N ALA A 15 16.40 6.03 12.86
CA ALA A 15 15.35 5.58 13.76
C ALA A 15 15.85 4.83 15.00
N HIS A 16 17.17 4.77 15.23
CA HIS A 16 17.81 4.02 16.30
C HIS A 16 17.49 2.52 16.31
N ILE A 17 17.24 1.94 15.11
CA ILE A 17 16.98 0.53 14.92
C ILE A 17 18.27 -0.14 14.39
N PRO A 18 18.64 -1.34 14.85
CA PRO A 18 19.83 -2.05 14.36
C PRO A 18 19.83 -2.18 12.84
N ALA A 19 20.97 -1.92 12.23
CA ALA A 19 21.19 -2.14 10.79
C ALA A 19 20.98 -3.62 10.42
N LEU A 20 20.44 -3.86 9.22
CA LEU A 20 20.35 -5.21 8.67
C LEU A 20 21.61 -5.55 7.91
N SER A 21 22.08 -6.80 8.06
CA SER A 21 23.11 -7.41 7.24
C SER A 21 22.50 -8.37 6.22
N ALA A 22 23.29 -8.80 5.25
CA ALA A 22 22.85 -9.82 4.31
C ALA A 22 22.48 -11.15 5.00
N GLY A 23 23.10 -11.45 6.15
CA GLY A 23 22.81 -12.65 6.94
C GLY A 23 21.47 -12.60 7.71
N ASP A 24 20.92 -11.42 7.91
CA ASP A 24 19.62 -11.24 8.58
C ASP A 24 18.42 -11.41 7.62
N MET A 25 18.72 -11.54 6.33
CA MET A 25 17.67 -11.66 5.32
C MET A 25 17.06 -13.07 5.32
N LYS A 26 15.75 -13.13 5.48
CA LYS A 26 15.01 -14.40 5.50
C LYS A 26 14.99 -15.04 4.11
N PRO A 27 15.17 -16.36 4.00
CA PRO A 27 15.02 -17.08 2.75
C PRO A 27 13.66 -16.81 2.10
N GLY A 28 13.66 -16.58 0.79
CA GLY A 28 12.42 -16.32 0.03
C GLY A 28 11.87 -14.91 0.14
N LYS A 29 12.42 -14.03 1.00
CA LYS A 29 12.01 -12.63 1.11
C LYS A 29 12.89 -11.74 0.25
N THR A 30 12.29 -10.97 -0.64
CA THR A 30 13.00 -10.07 -1.56
C THR A 30 13.44 -8.77 -0.87
N MET A 31 14.44 -8.10 -1.45
CA MET A 31 14.85 -6.77 -0.98
C MET A 31 13.71 -5.74 -1.09
N LEU A 32 12.86 -5.84 -2.12
CA LEU A 32 11.68 -4.98 -2.27
C LEU A 32 10.72 -5.12 -1.07
N GLU A 33 10.49 -6.34 -0.59
CA GLU A 33 9.64 -6.56 0.59
C GLU A 33 10.23 -5.95 1.86
N TYR A 34 11.56 -5.99 2.03
CA TYR A 34 12.22 -5.29 3.14
C TYR A 34 12.05 -3.78 3.04
N VAL A 35 12.26 -3.21 1.86
CA VAL A 35 12.06 -1.77 1.61
C VAL A 35 10.61 -1.35 1.87
N LEU A 36 9.62 -2.12 1.38
CA LEU A 36 8.21 -1.83 1.59
C LEU A 36 7.78 -1.96 3.05
N GLU A 37 8.38 -2.88 3.81
CA GLU A 37 8.17 -2.97 5.26
C GLU A 37 8.73 -1.75 6.01
N GLU A 38 9.95 -1.33 5.67
CA GLU A 38 10.56 -0.18 6.32
C GLU A 38 9.80 1.11 5.96
N ARG A 39 9.41 1.29 4.68
CA ARG A 39 8.53 2.39 4.26
C ARG A 39 7.21 2.42 5.04
N ARG A 40 6.62 1.25 5.28
CA ARG A 40 5.37 1.14 6.06
C ARG A 40 5.52 1.68 7.48
N LYS A 41 6.67 1.46 8.11
CA LYS A 41 6.96 1.92 9.47
C LYS A 41 7.28 3.42 9.47
N GLU A 42 8.15 3.84 8.56
CA GLU A 42 8.62 5.21 8.42
C GLU A 42 7.48 6.18 8.09
N LEU A 43 6.61 5.79 7.15
CA LEU A 43 5.49 6.60 6.66
C LEU A 43 4.15 6.17 7.30
N ALA A 44 4.21 5.68 8.54
CA ALA A 44 3.00 5.29 9.26
C ALA A 44 2.07 6.50 9.43
N PHE A 45 0.77 6.31 9.15
CA PHE A 45 -0.28 7.33 9.21
C PHE A 45 -0.21 8.44 8.14
N GLU A 46 0.72 8.38 7.18
CA GLU A 46 0.83 9.34 6.08
C GLU A 46 0.02 8.97 4.82
N GLY A 47 -0.75 7.90 4.85
CA GLY A 47 -1.61 7.48 3.74
C GLY A 47 -0.91 6.77 2.57
N HIS A 48 0.41 6.63 2.59
CA HIS A 48 1.19 6.08 1.47
C HIS A 48 1.03 4.57 1.25
N ARG A 49 0.62 3.82 2.27
CA ARG A 49 0.58 2.34 2.22
C ARG A 49 -0.29 1.78 1.11
N ARG A 50 -1.45 2.38 0.83
CA ARG A 50 -2.34 1.95 -0.26
C ARG A 50 -1.62 1.99 -1.60
N PHE A 51 -0.98 3.10 -1.91
CA PHE A 51 -0.24 3.29 -3.16
C PHE A 51 0.95 2.34 -3.27
N ASP A 52 1.70 2.12 -2.20
CA ASP A 52 2.83 1.19 -2.18
C ASP A 52 2.39 -0.26 -2.46
N ILE A 53 1.24 -0.67 -1.98
CA ILE A 53 0.69 -2.01 -2.24
C ILE A 53 0.30 -2.13 -3.72
N PHE A 54 -0.57 -1.27 -4.21
CA PHE A 54 -1.17 -1.45 -5.53
C PHE A 54 -0.21 -1.19 -6.69
N ARG A 55 0.68 -0.19 -6.60
CA ARG A 55 1.69 0.06 -7.63
C ARG A 55 2.71 -1.07 -7.78
N ASN A 56 2.87 -1.91 -6.77
CA ASN A 56 3.73 -3.09 -6.82
C ASN A 56 2.94 -4.39 -7.14
N GLY A 57 1.70 -4.30 -7.58
CA GLY A 57 0.86 -5.44 -7.91
C GLY A 57 0.50 -6.34 -6.72
N LEU A 58 0.62 -5.82 -5.51
CA LEU A 58 0.37 -6.58 -4.28
C LEU A 58 -1.10 -6.50 -3.88
N THR A 59 -1.52 -7.45 -3.07
CA THR A 59 -2.86 -7.50 -2.49
C THR A 59 -2.88 -6.81 -1.13
N MET A 60 -3.84 -5.92 -0.92
CA MET A 60 -4.11 -5.35 0.39
C MET A 60 -4.95 -6.31 1.22
N ASN A 61 -4.42 -6.71 2.36
CA ASN A 61 -5.12 -7.53 3.35
C ASN A 61 -5.34 -6.74 4.63
N ARG A 62 -6.58 -6.73 5.10
CA ARG A 62 -6.96 -6.17 6.41
C ARG A 62 -7.13 -7.32 7.39
N THR A 63 -6.59 -7.18 8.58
CA THR A 63 -6.69 -8.21 9.64
C THR A 63 -8.00 -8.13 10.40
N TYR A 64 -8.69 -7.00 10.32
CA TYR A 64 -10.00 -6.81 10.96
C TYR A 64 -10.87 -5.88 10.10
N PRO A 65 -12.21 -6.05 10.13
CA PRO A 65 -13.12 -5.28 9.28
C PRO A 65 -13.20 -3.78 9.60
N GLY A 66 -12.86 -3.39 10.82
CA GLY A 66 -13.07 -2.01 11.29
C GLY A 66 -14.53 -1.74 11.68
N THR A 67 -14.78 -0.53 12.18
CA THR A 67 -16.11 -0.10 12.64
C THR A 67 -16.75 0.98 11.75
N HIS A 68 -16.21 1.20 10.56
CA HIS A 68 -16.60 2.32 9.70
C HIS A 68 -17.92 2.13 8.96
N ASP A 69 -18.47 0.93 8.96
CA ASP A 69 -19.67 0.58 8.19
C ASP A 69 -20.92 0.42 9.06
N ARG A 70 -21.15 1.36 9.97
CA ARG A 70 -22.39 1.46 10.78
C ARG A 70 -22.91 0.12 11.34
N GLY A 71 -22.03 -0.81 11.62
CA GLY A 71 -22.37 -2.13 12.19
C GLY A 71 -22.68 -3.25 11.18
N ALA A 72 -22.63 -3.02 9.88
CA ALA A 72 -22.77 -4.06 8.87
C ALA A 72 -21.42 -4.73 8.59
N ALA A 73 -20.99 -5.64 9.45
CA ALA A 73 -19.74 -6.40 9.32
C ALA A 73 -19.67 -7.25 8.03
N THR A 74 -20.79 -7.45 7.34
CA THR A 74 -20.90 -8.31 6.16
C THR A 74 -20.50 -7.64 4.85
N SER A 75 -20.36 -6.32 4.79
CA SER A 75 -20.02 -5.57 3.57
C SER A 75 -18.54 -5.19 3.49
N VAL A 76 -17.74 -5.45 4.52
CA VAL A 76 -16.36 -5.02 4.57
C VAL A 76 -15.47 -5.98 3.78
N ARG A 77 -14.88 -5.47 2.71
CA ARG A 77 -13.87 -6.21 1.94
C ARG A 77 -12.56 -6.26 2.71
N LEU A 78 -12.19 -7.46 3.15
CA LEU A 78 -10.93 -7.67 3.88
C LEU A 78 -9.73 -7.77 2.94
N THR A 79 -9.96 -8.14 1.69
CA THR A 79 -8.92 -8.35 0.68
C THR A 79 -9.26 -7.59 -0.58
N ILE A 80 -8.30 -6.81 -1.10
CA ILE A 80 -8.41 -6.07 -2.37
C ILE A 80 -7.13 -6.35 -3.15
N SER A 81 -7.26 -6.94 -4.35
CA SER A 81 -6.13 -7.17 -5.27
C SER A 81 -5.80 -5.91 -6.06
N ALA A 82 -4.62 -5.85 -6.69
CA ALA A 82 -4.19 -4.68 -7.44
C ALA A 82 -4.99 -4.44 -8.73
N ASP A 83 -5.62 -5.48 -9.25
CA ASP A 83 -6.48 -5.45 -10.45
C ASP A 83 -7.97 -5.22 -10.13
N ASP A 84 -8.30 -5.04 -8.86
CA ASP A 84 -9.68 -4.78 -8.43
C ASP A 84 -10.11 -3.37 -8.86
N PRO A 85 -11.29 -3.20 -9.49
CA PRO A 85 -11.81 -1.88 -9.87
C PRO A 85 -11.86 -0.87 -8.73
N ALA A 86 -12.04 -1.32 -7.49
CA ALA A 86 -12.03 -0.46 -6.30
C ALA A 86 -10.66 0.18 -5.98
N VAL A 87 -9.60 -0.19 -6.71
CA VAL A 87 -8.28 0.46 -6.61
C VAL A 87 -8.27 1.80 -7.32
N ILE A 88 -9.10 1.95 -8.35
CA ILE A 88 -9.22 3.16 -9.15
C ILE A 88 -10.23 4.10 -8.48
N GLU A 89 -9.87 5.36 -8.31
CA GLU A 89 -10.78 6.37 -7.79
C GLU A 89 -11.86 6.68 -8.82
N PHE A 90 -13.11 6.81 -8.38
CA PHE A 90 -14.20 7.25 -9.24
C PHE A 90 -14.01 8.71 -9.65
N ILE A 91 -14.31 9.01 -10.91
CA ILE A 91 -14.41 10.38 -11.39
C ILE A 91 -15.63 11.03 -10.67
N PRO A 92 -15.46 12.22 -10.05
CA PRO A 92 -16.60 12.90 -9.42
C PRO A 92 -17.75 13.09 -10.40
N GLN A 93 -18.96 12.76 -10.01
CA GLN A 93 -20.14 12.84 -10.88
C GLN A 93 -20.29 14.23 -11.52
N ARG A 94 -19.96 15.28 -10.80
CA ARG A 94 -19.97 16.66 -11.30
C ARG A 94 -19.09 16.85 -12.54
N GLU A 95 -17.93 16.19 -12.61
CA GLU A 95 -17.06 16.26 -13.77
C GLU A 95 -17.67 15.56 -14.98
N ILE A 96 -18.28 14.39 -14.77
CA ILE A 96 -18.99 13.65 -15.82
C ILE A 96 -20.17 14.49 -16.36
N ASP A 97 -20.95 15.10 -15.47
CA ASP A 97 -22.09 15.94 -15.85
C ASP A 97 -21.66 17.21 -16.61
N SER A 98 -20.44 17.70 -16.36
CA SER A 98 -19.89 18.86 -17.07
C SER A 98 -19.42 18.55 -18.49
N TYR A 99 -19.17 17.28 -18.79
CA TYR A 99 -18.68 16.82 -20.09
C TYR A 99 -19.48 15.59 -20.57
N PRO A 100 -20.80 15.74 -20.80
CA PRO A 100 -21.66 14.63 -21.17
C PRO A 100 -21.25 14.01 -22.51
N GLY A 101 -21.10 12.68 -22.53
CA GLY A 101 -20.70 11.93 -23.72
C GLY A 101 -19.21 11.98 -24.06
N VAL A 102 -18.39 12.65 -23.22
CA VAL A 102 -16.93 12.72 -23.37
C VAL A 102 -16.23 11.97 -22.24
N LEU A 103 -16.73 12.10 -21.01
CA LEU A 103 -16.21 11.40 -19.84
C LEU A 103 -17.16 10.27 -19.46
N GLU A 104 -16.57 9.08 -19.33
CA GLU A 104 -17.23 7.89 -18.79
C GLU A 104 -16.59 7.52 -17.44
N GLN A 105 -17.40 6.93 -16.56
CA GLN A 105 -16.94 6.49 -15.25
C GLN A 105 -15.88 5.39 -15.39
N ASN A 106 -14.89 5.42 -14.50
CA ASN A 106 -13.95 4.31 -14.36
C ASN A 106 -14.70 3.01 -14.00
N PRO A 107 -14.18 1.86 -14.45
CA PRO A 107 -14.81 0.56 -14.21
C PRO A 107 -14.92 0.18 -12.73
#